data_8f3daa81359090642ecbcbcc620c9b9f
#
_entry.id   8f3daa81359090642ecbcbcc620c9b9f
#
_cell.length_a   1.000
_cell.length_b   1.000
_cell.length_c   1.000
_cell.angle_alpha   90.00
_cell.angle_beta   90.00
_cell.angle_gamma   90.00
#
_symmetry.space_group_name_H-M   'P 1'
#
loop_
_entity.id
_entity.type
_entity.pdbx_description
1 polymer ?
#
loop_
_entity_poly.entity_id
_entity_poly.type
_entity_poly.pdbx_seq_one_letter_code
_entity_poly.pdbx_strand_id
1 'polypeptide(L)'
;MNLYSFSDDVRCKAALPKEHPVFRGRDFFIRKGRRTVNKKIALKESIAVLVVLLAILGILIIGFQLSSHIPILTAFMCLLFYGRFRRFSWDDIHDGIVKGITPGIIPILIFLLIGVLVASWILSGTIPTIMVYGFQLISVRFFLPTAFLVCTIVGITVGSSFTTISTIGIAFLGIGHILGFNDAMTTGAVVSGAFLGNNCSPLSDTTNLAAGIGEVNLFEHIAGMRYTDLPAFLISMLFYIFLGHSSHTADLQAITEMIQNMKAGFWISPWTLIPLVVLFGGAIKKIPAIPTLLTGSATAIVLAFIHQSGLTIQGVANILMNGYVAQTADPKINELLSRGGIMSMLSSASLILLALALGGLLIKYTIVETIVQELREKMDRPSRLIGFTALSCIGINLIVGEQYLSIILPGETFKRSFEQSGLDKKYLTRTLADAGATVNSLVPWGVSGTFIMGTMKVSALQYLPFAFFAILAPIFTIIGGFLLNHKKEKSQNRSKLR
;
A
#
# COMPACT_ATOMS: atom_id res chain seq x y z
N MET A 1 12.26 66.35 3.21
CA MET A 1 11.15 67.18 2.74
C MET A 1 9.89 66.32 2.80
N ASN A 2 9.10 66.57 3.84
CA ASN A 2 7.64 66.46 4.05
C ASN A 2 6.92 65.18 3.56
N LEU A 3 6.42 64.35 4.48
CA LEU A 3 5.14 64.49 5.21
C LEU A 3 3.91 64.22 4.29
N TYR A 4 3.18 63.13 4.48
CA TYR A 4 1.81 63.17 5.01
C TYR A 4 1.31 61.82 5.46
N SER A 5 0.98 61.74 6.74
CA SER A 5 0.09 60.82 7.43
C SER A 5 -1.34 60.98 6.89
N PHE A 6 -2.08 59.88 6.71
CA PHE A 6 -3.54 59.89 6.84
C PHE A 6 -4.04 58.58 7.40
N SER A 7 -4.52 58.65 8.62
CA SER A 7 -5.46 57.72 9.24
C SER A 7 -6.84 57.95 8.61
N ASP A 8 -7.65 56.91 8.53
CA ASP A 8 -9.01 56.79 9.04
C ASP A 8 -9.91 55.88 8.20
N ASP A 9 -10.49 54.97 8.92
CA ASP A 9 -11.85 54.39 8.79
C ASP A 9 -12.58 54.48 7.44
N VAL A 10 -12.69 53.35 6.76
CA VAL A 10 -13.86 53.06 5.92
C VAL A 10 -14.40 51.68 6.21
N ARG A 11 -15.41 51.61 7.06
CA ARG A 11 -16.33 50.47 7.19
C ARG A 11 -17.12 50.33 5.89
N CYS A 12 -16.73 49.39 5.05
CA CYS A 12 -17.59 48.94 3.96
C CYS A 12 -18.56 47.89 4.49
N LYS A 13 -19.78 48.30 4.80
CA LYS A 13 -20.95 47.45 4.90
C LYS A 13 -21.28 46.92 3.49
N ALA A 14 -20.86 45.71 3.17
CA ALA A 14 -21.38 44.99 2.02
C ALA A 14 -22.72 44.35 2.42
N ALA A 15 -23.79 44.85 1.80
CA ALA A 15 -25.15 44.34 1.93
C ALA A 15 -25.24 42.94 1.34
N LEU A 16 -25.75 42.01 2.15
CA LEU A 16 -26.16 40.66 1.74
C LEU A 16 -27.33 40.76 0.74
N PRO A 17 -27.35 40.00 -0.37
CA PRO A 17 -28.52 39.94 -1.24
C PRO A 17 -29.67 39.19 -0.52
N LYS A 18 -30.88 39.75 -0.67
CA LYS A 18 -32.13 39.27 -0.16
C LYS A 18 -32.40 37.83 -0.65
N GLU A 19 -32.85 37.04 0.28
CA GLU A 19 -33.35 35.63 0.17
C GLU A 19 -34.33 35.47 -1.01
N HIS A 20 -34.06 34.48 -1.88
CA HIS A 20 -35.04 33.89 -2.78
C HIS A 20 -35.79 32.77 -2.02
N PRO A 21 -37.14 32.80 -2.01
CA PRO A 21 -37.93 31.82 -1.26
C PRO A 21 -38.28 30.61 -2.14
N VAL A 22 -37.36 29.65 -2.30
CA VAL A 22 -37.72 28.33 -2.83
C VAL A 22 -36.77 27.30 -2.18
N PHE A 23 -37.08 26.94 -0.95
CA PHE A 23 -36.78 25.65 -0.31
C PHE A 23 -37.34 25.65 1.14
N ARG A 24 -38.65 25.82 1.24
CA ARG A 24 -39.38 25.36 2.43
C ARG A 24 -39.73 23.90 2.20
N GLY A 25 -39.11 23.02 2.96
CA GLY A 25 -39.63 21.66 3.08
C GLY A 25 -38.57 20.61 3.27
N ARG A 26 -37.97 20.55 4.46
CA ARG A 26 -37.81 19.37 5.32
C ARG A 26 -36.86 19.78 6.44
N ASP A 27 -37.45 19.96 7.61
CA ASP A 27 -36.72 20.00 8.87
C ASP A 27 -35.77 18.81 8.94
N PHE A 28 -34.52 19.07 8.67
CA PHE A 28 -33.45 18.14 9.03
C PHE A 28 -33.39 18.18 10.54
N PHE A 29 -34.07 17.22 11.16
CA PHE A 29 -34.06 16.98 12.58
C PHE A 29 -32.61 16.99 13.07
N ILE A 30 -32.15 18.10 13.62
CA ILE A 30 -31.06 18.15 14.57
C ILE A 30 -31.54 17.34 15.78
N ARG A 31 -31.39 16.04 15.72
CA ARG A 31 -31.61 15.15 16.86
C ARG A 31 -30.57 15.52 17.89
N LYS A 32 -30.94 16.28 18.90
CA LYS A 32 -30.23 16.48 20.16
C LYS A 32 -29.37 15.26 20.47
N GLY A 33 -28.09 15.47 20.70
CA GLY A 33 -27.11 14.46 21.01
C GLY A 33 -27.60 13.42 21.99
N ARG A 34 -27.97 12.23 21.51
CA ARG A 34 -27.99 11.04 22.35
C ARG A 34 -26.53 10.83 22.80
N ARG A 35 -26.31 10.96 24.09
CA ARG A 35 -25.07 10.54 24.74
C ARG A 35 -24.72 9.18 24.16
N THR A 36 -23.66 9.12 23.38
CA THR A 36 -22.99 7.86 23.02
C THR A 36 -22.62 7.23 24.35
N VAL A 37 -23.35 6.21 24.74
CA VAL A 37 -22.97 5.37 25.89
C VAL A 37 -21.68 4.71 25.45
N ASN A 38 -20.57 5.24 25.95
CA ASN A 38 -19.23 4.69 25.72
C ASN A 38 -19.18 3.35 26.47
N LYS A 39 -19.73 2.30 25.86
CA LYS A 39 -19.74 0.94 26.40
C LYS A 39 -18.34 0.38 26.19
N LYS A 40 -17.43 0.65 27.13
CA LYS A 40 -16.11 0.01 27.13
C LYS A 40 -16.34 -1.51 27.13
N ILE A 41 -15.85 -2.16 26.09
CA ILE A 41 -15.84 -3.61 25.98
C ILE A 41 -14.67 -4.11 26.83
N ALA A 42 -14.87 -5.20 27.58
CA ALA A 42 -13.80 -5.78 28.38
C ALA A 42 -12.68 -6.34 27.49
N LEU A 43 -11.43 -6.27 27.95
CA LEU A 43 -10.28 -6.78 27.22
C LEU A 43 -10.45 -8.24 26.79
N LYS A 44 -10.91 -9.11 27.71
CA LYS A 44 -11.14 -10.54 27.42
C LYS A 44 -12.13 -10.74 26.28
N GLU A 45 -13.18 -9.93 26.24
CA GLU A 45 -14.21 -9.98 25.19
C GLU A 45 -13.64 -9.44 23.85
N SER A 46 -12.88 -8.35 23.89
CA SER A 46 -12.19 -7.81 22.69
C SER A 46 -11.26 -8.86 22.07
N ILE A 47 -10.46 -9.54 22.90
CA ILE A 47 -9.57 -10.62 22.44
C ILE A 47 -10.38 -11.78 21.88
N ALA A 48 -11.46 -12.21 22.55
CA ALA A 48 -12.31 -13.32 22.08
C ALA A 48 -12.93 -13.02 20.71
N VAL A 49 -13.47 -11.80 20.51
CA VAL A 49 -14.02 -11.37 19.21
C VAL A 49 -12.94 -11.43 18.13
N LEU A 50 -11.74 -10.91 18.39
CA LEU A 50 -10.65 -10.95 17.41
C LEU A 50 -10.22 -12.37 17.07
N VAL A 51 -10.05 -13.22 18.07
CA VAL A 51 -9.69 -14.64 17.86
C VAL A 51 -10.72 -15.35 17.01
N VAL A 52 -12.01 -15.13 17.27
CA VAL A 52 -13.10 -15.69 16.46
C VAL A 52 -13.05 -15.20 15.02
N LEU A 53 -12.87 -13.89 14.80
CA LEU A 53 -12.79 -13.33 13.45
C LEU A 53 -11.57 -13.84 12.69
N LEU A 54 -10.39 -13.88 13.32
CA LEU A 54 -9.18 -14.41 12.71
C LEU A 54 -9.29 -15.92 12.43
N ALA A 55 -9.96 -16.67 13.32
CA ALA A 55 -10.24 -18.08 13.08
C ALA A 55 -11.18 -18.29 11.87
N ILE A 56 -12.24 -17.48 11.75
CA ILE A 56 -13.12 -17.51 10.58
C ILE A 56 -12.32 -17.24 9.30
N LEU A 57 -11.51 -16.17 9.28
CA LEU A 57 -10.69 -15.82 8.12
C LEU A 57 -9.67 -16.93 7.82
N GLY A 58 -8.93 -17.40 8.83
CA GLY A 58 -7.92 -18.45 8.65
C GLY A 58 -8.50 -19.77 8.18
N ILE A 59 -9.57 -20.27 8.79
CA ILE A 59 -10.21 -21.53 8.40
C ILE A 59 -10.77 -21.43 6.98
N LEU A 60 -11.47 -20.36 6.64
CA LEU A 60 -12.13 -20.24 5.34
C LEU A 60 -11.12 -19.95 4.21
N ILE A 61 -10.07 -19.15 4.45
CA ILE A 61 -9.06 -18.81 3.43
C ILE A 61 -8.04 -19.95 3.28
N ILE A 62 -7.47 -20.43 4.40
CA ILE A 62 -6.38 -21.40 4.37
C ILE A 62 -6.93 -22.83 4.32
N GLY A 63 -7.91 -23.14 5.17
CA GLY A 63 -8.48 -24.49 5.26
C GLY A 63 -9.34 -24.86 4.07
N PHE A 64 -10.27 -23.99 3.69
CA PHE A 64 -11.20 -24.23 2.57
C PHE A 64 -10.75 -23.58 1.25
N GLN A 65 -9.64 -22.82 1.23
CA GLN A 65 -9.10 -22.13 0.04
C GLN A 65 -10.13 -21.24 -0.67
N LEU A 66 -11.06 -20.66 0.10
CA LEU A 66 -12.08 -19.76 -0.46
C LEU A 66 -11.46 -18.42 -0.86
N SER A 67 -12.02 -17.79 -1.90
CA SER A 67 -11.72 -16.41 -2.25
C SER A 67 -11.98 -15.50 -1.05
N SER A 68 -11.07 -14.57 -0.77
CA SER A 68 -11.09 -13.72 0.43
C SER A 68 -12.37 -12.91 0.63
N HIS A 69 -13.17 -12.70 -0.42
CA HIS A 69 -14.46 -11.99 -0.34
C HIS A 69 -15.46 -12.65 0.61
N ILE A 70 -15.64 -13.97 0.47
CA ILE A 70 -16.63 -14.72 1.27
C ILE A 70 -16.22 -14.79 2.74
N PRO A 71 -14.96 -15.13 3.10
CA PRO A 71 -14.48 -15.07 4.48
C PRO A 71 -14.67 -13.70 5.15
N ILE A 72 -14.31 -12.61 4.45
CA ILE A 72 -14.45 -11.26 5.02
C ILE A 72 -15.93 -10.87 5.17
N LEU A 73 -16.78 -11.19 4.19
CA LEU A 73 -18.22 -10.97 4.29
C LEU A 73 -18.80 -11.74 5.48
N THR A 74 -18.40 -12.99 5.68
CA THR A 74 -18.83 -13.81 6.83
C THR A 74 -18.39 -13.18 8.15
N ALA A 75 -17.12 -12.76 8.26
CA ALA A 75 -16.60 -12.07 9.43
C ALA A 75 -17.36 -10.74 9.70
N PHE A 76 -17.64 -9.97 8.63
CA PHE A 76 -18.42 -8.74 8.70
C PHE A 76 -19.83 -8.98 9.21
N MET A 77 -20.54 -10.00 8.70
CA MET A 77 -21.86 -10.38 9.17
C MET A 77 -21.84 -10.80 10.65
N CYS A 78 -20.87 -11.63 11.05
CA CYS A 78 -20.71 -12.00 12.46
C CYS A 78 -20.53 -10.76 13.36
N LEU A 79 -19.74 -9.79 12.91
CA LEU A 79 -19.51 -8.55 13.66
C LEU A 79 -20.74 -7.64 13.70
N LEU A 80 -21.55 -7.61 12.64
CA LEU A 80 -22.85 -6.93 12.64
C LEU A 80 -23.80 -7.52 13.71
N PHE A 81 -23.94 -8.85 13.74
CA PHE A 81 -24.77 -9.53 14.74
C PHE A 81 -24.24 -9.29 16.16
N TYR A 82 -22.93 -9.35 16.36
CA TYR A 82 -22.30 -9.00 17.62
C TYR A 82 -22.65 -7.58 18.06
N GLY A 83 -22.55 -6.59 17.17
CA GLY A 83 -22.94 -5.20 17.46
C GLY A 83 -24.41 -5.08 17.89
N ARG A 84 -25.30 -5.78 17.20
CA ARG A 84 -26.73 -5.81 17.58
C ARG A 84 -26.96 -6.50 18.94
N PHE A 85 -26.28 -7.61 19.20
CA PHE A 85 -26.31 -8.28 20.50
C PHE A 85 -25.84 -7.36 21.63
N ARG A 86 -24.79 -6.55 21.38
CA ARG A 86 -24.27 -5.53 22.32
C ARG A 86 -25.14 -4.26 22.35
N ARG A 87 -26.27 -4.24 21.66
CA ARG A 87 -27.25 -3.13 21.59
C ARG A 87 -26.70 -1.83 21.02
N PHE A 88 -25.78 -1.91 20.05
CA PHE A 88 -25.45 -0.76 19.20
C PHE A 88 -26.64 -0.43 18.31
N SER A 89 -26.92 0.86 18.10
CA SER A 89 -27.96 1.30 17.17
C SER A 89 -27.54 1.06 15.72
N TRP A 90 -28.50 0.99 14.80
CA TRP A 90 -28.17 0.93 13.37
C TRP A 90 -27.42 2.18 12.90
N ASP A 91 -27.72 3.35 13.47
CA ASP A 91 -27.00 4.59 13.18
C ASP A 91 -25.53 4.51 13.60
N ASP A 92 -25.23 3.89 14.76
CA ASP A 92 -23.85 3.65 15.19
C ASP A 92 -23.11 2.67 14.28
N ILE A 93 -23.80 1.62 13.84
CA ILE A 93 -23.24 0.62 12.92
C ILE A 93 -22.93 1.28 11.56
N HIS A 94 -23.88 2.05 10.99
CA HIS A 94 -23.68 2.79 9.76
C HIS A 94 -22.54 3.79 9.87
N ASP A 95 -22.48 4.57 10.96
CA ASP A 95 -21.38 5.52 11.20
C ASP A 95 -20.02 4.80 11.25
N GLY A 96 -19.95 3.64 11.90
CA GLY A 96 -18.74 2.81 11.94
C GLY A 96 -18.31 2.33 10.56
N ILE A 97 -19.25 1.84 9.74
CA ILE A 97 -18.97 1.41 8.36
C ILE A 97 -18.47 2.58 7.51
N VAL A 98 -19.17 3.71 7.52
CA VAL A 98 -18.83 4.89 6.72
C VAL A 98 -17.44 5.40 7.10
N LYS A 99 -17.16 5.57 8.40
CA LYS A 99 -15.86 6.02 8.90
C LYS A 99 -14.74 5.03 8.56
N GLY A 100 -15.03 3.73 8.58
CA GLY A 100 -14.08 2.70 8.20
C GLY A 100 -13.72 2.74 6.72
N ILE A 101 -14.69 2.97 5.83
CA ILE A 101 -14.50 3.00 4.37
C ILE A 101 -13.83 4.30 3.90
N THR A 102 -14.08 5.42 4.58
CA THR A 102 -13.61 6.75 4.15
C THR A 102 -12.11 6.82 3.81
N PRO A 103 -11.17 6.26 4.60
CA PRO A 103 -9.74 6.26 4.26
C PRO A 103 -9.41 5.51 2.96
N GLY A 104 -10.24 4.54 2.57
CA GLY A 104 -10.04 3.70 1.38
C GLY A 104 -10.53 4.30 0.07
N ILE A 105 -11.24 5.44 0.08
CA ILE A 105 -11.84 6.02 -1.14
C ILE A 105 -10.75 6.39 -2.15
N ILE A 106 -9.69 7.06 -1.72
CA ILE A 106 -8.59 7.47 -2.61
C ILE A 106 -7.78 6.27 -3.12
N PRO A 107 -7.35 5.31 -2.27
CA PRO A 107 -6.78 4.04 -2.74
C PRO A 107 -7.63 3.31 -3.78
N ILE A 108 -8.94 3.19 -3.57
CA ILE A 108 -9.85 2.53 -4.51
C ILE A 108 -9.84 3.23 -5.86
N LEU A 109 -9.91 4.57 -5.86
CA LEU A 109 -9.84 5.35 -7.10
C LEU A 109 -8.50 5.14 -7.82
N ILE A 110 -7.39 5.14 -7.09
CA ILE A 110 -6.06 4.84 -7.64
C ILE A 110 -6.04 3.45 -8.28
N PHE A 111 -6.66 2.45 -7.67
CA PHE A 111 -6.70 1.09 -8.24
C PHE A 111 -7.44 1.04 -9.58
N LEU A 112 -8.58 1.72 -9.70
CA LEU A 112 -9.30 1.80 -10.97
C LEU A 112 -8.43 2.47 -12.05
N LEU A 113 -7.73 3.55 -11.69
CA LEU A 113 -6.80 4.24 -12.61
C LEU A 113 -5.59 3.39 -12.99
N ILE A 114 -5.09 2.55 -12.08
CA ILE A 114 -4.02 1.59 -12.39
C ILE A 114 -4.52 0.55 -13.40
N GLY A 115 -5.75 0.08 -13.30
CA GLY A 115 -6.35 -0.77 -14.32
C GLY A 115 -6.33 -0.13 -15.71
N VAL A 116 -6.71 1.15 -15.79
CA VAL A 116 -6.64 1.96 -17.01
C VAL A 116 -5.19 2.11 -17.50
N LEU A 117 -4.25 2.42 -16.58
CA LEU A 117 -2.84 2.59 -16.90
C LEU A 117 -2.25 1.33 -17.54
N VAL A 118 -2.43 0.18 -16.89
CA VAL A 118 -1.91 -1.11 -17.37
C VAL A 118 -2.44 -1.43 -18.76
N ALA A 119 -3.76 -1.31 -18.97
CA ALA A 119 -4.38 -1.58 -20.27
C ALA A 119 -3.85 -0.65 -21.38
N SER A 120 -3.73 0.65 -21.08
CA SER A 120 -3.21 1.65 -22.04
C SER A 120 -1.72 1.45 -22.33
N TRP A 121 -0.91 1.04 -21.33
CA TRP A 121 0.52 0.79 -21.52
C TRP A 121 0.82 -0.50 -22.28
N ILE A 122 -0.05 -1.51 -22.20
CA ILE A 122 0.06 -2.68 -23.07
C ILE A 122 -0.34 -2.30 -24.49
N LEU A 123 -1.46 -1.61 -24.67
CA LEU A 123 -1.96 -1.14 -25.95
C LEU A 123 -0.92 -0.30 -26.72
N SER A 124 -0.24 0.63 -26.03
CA SER A 124 0.80 1.51 -26.62
C SER A 124 2.14 0.82 -26.86
N GLY A 125 2.31 -0.44 -26.39
CA GLY A 125 3.60 -1.13 -26.44
C GLY A 125 4.58 -0.75 -25.34
N THR A 126 4.20 0.09 -24.37
CA THR A 126 5.09 0.54 -23.26
C THR A 126 5.57 -0.65 -22.42
N ILE A 127 4.67 -1.47 -21.88
CA ILE A 127 5.03 -2.66 -21.10
C ILE A 127 5.79 -3.68 -21.95
N PRO A 128 5.35 -4.06 -23.15
CA PRO A 128 6.11 -4.94 -24.03
C PRO A 128 7.53 -4.44 -24.32
N THR A 129 7.72 -3.13 -24.55
CA THR A 129 9.07 -2.56 -24.79
C THR A 129 9.96 -2.66 -23.55
N ILE A 130 9.44 -2.38 -22.35
CA ILE A 130 10.18 -2.56 -21.10
C ILE A 130 10.61 -4.03 -20.95
N MET A 131 9.74 -4.98 -21.27
CA MET A 131 10.07 -6.40 -21.22
C MET A 131 11.17 -6.77 -22.22
N VAL A 132 11.04 -6.38 -23.48
CA VAL A 132 12.05 -6.69 -24.52
C VAL A 132 13.41 -6.10 -24.18
N TYR A 133 13.48 -4.85 -23.74
CA TYR A 133 14.75 -4.24 -23.33
C TYR A 133 15.30 -4.87 -22.05
N GLY A 134 14.41 -5.24 -21.11
CA GLY A 134 14.78 -5.96 -19.91
C GLY A 134 15.47 -7.30 -20.22
N PHE A 135 14.96 -8.08 -21.17
CA PHE A 135 15.58 -9.33 -21.60
C PHE A 135 16.99 -9.14 -22.17
N GLN A 136 17.23 -8.00 -22.83
CA GLN A 136 18.54 -7.72 -23.43
C GLN A 136 19.58 -7.24 -22.42
N LEU A 137 19.15 -6.65 -21.32
CA LEU A 137 20.00 -6.01 -20.32
C LEU A 137 20.24 -6.87 -19.07
N ILE A 138 19.29 -7.77 -18.74
CA ILE A 138 19.30 -8.51 -17.48
C ILE A 138 19.88 -9.90 -17.67
N SER A 139 20.95 -10.21 -16.93
CA SER A 139 21.47 -11.58 -16.85
C SER A 139 20.49 -12.45 -16.06
N VAL A 140 20.17 -13.65 -16.58
CA VAL A 140 19.28 -14.61 -15.93
C VAL A 140 19.70 -14.88 -14.49
N ARG A 141 21.00 -15.10 -14.26
CA ARG A 141 21.55 -15.37 -12.92
C ARG A 141 21.27 -14.27 -11.89
N PHE A 142 21.22 -13.01 -12.31
CA PHE A 142 21.01 -11.85 -11.46
C PHE A 142 19.61 -11.25 -11.62
N PHE A 143 18.67 -12.00 -12.19
CA PHE A 143 17.32 -11.51 -12.46
C PHE A 143 16.60 -11.03 -11.19
N LEU A 144 16.46 -11.88 -10.15
CA LEU A 144 15.78 -11.53 -8.91
C LEU A 144 16.44 -10.36 -8.17
N PRO A 145 17.78 -10.34 -7.96
CA PRO A 145 18.47 -9.17 -7.41
C PRO A 145 18.24 -7.89 -8.20
N THR A 146 18.26 -7.98 -9.53
CA THR A 146 18.01 -6.82 -10.41
C THR A 146 16.58 -6.33 -10.29
N ALA A 147 15.59 -7.21 -10.29
CA ALA A 147 14.17 -6.86 -10.07
C ALA A 147 13.98 -6.13 -8.72
N PHE A 148 14.56 -6.67 -7.65
CA PHE A 148 14.54 -6.05 -6.33
C PHE A 148 15.17 -4.66 -6.35
N LEU A 149 16.38 -4.52 -6.90
CA LEU A 149 17.13 -3.26 -6.94
C LEU A 149 16.41 -2.20 -7.79
N VAL A 150 15.98 -2.56 -9.00
CA VAL A 150 15.30 -1.63 -9.90
C VAL A 150 13.98 -1.16 -9.29
N CYS A 151 13.18 -2.07 -8.73
CA CYS A 151 11.94 -1.69 -8.02
C CYS A 151 12.22 -0.79 -6.80
N THR A 152 13.36 -0.97 -6.11
CA THR A 152 13.79 -0.08 -5.03
C THR A 152 14.08 1.33 -5.56
N ILE A 153 14.87 1.45 -6.61
CA ILE A 153 15.23 2.75 -7.22
C ILE A 153 13.98 3.47 -7.73
N VAL A 154 13.12 2.76 -8.44
CA VAL A 154 11.85 3.31 -8.95
C VAL A 154 10.93 3.71 -7.79
N GLY A 155 10.82 2.89 -6.76
CA GLY A 155 10.04 3.18 -5.55
C GLY A 155 10.51 4.43 -4.84
N ILE A 156 11.83 4.65 -4.70
CA ILE A 156 12.40 5.88 -4.14
C ILE A 156 12.02 7.10 -5.00
N THR A 157 12.12 6.95 -6.33
CA THR A 157 11.88 8.05 -7.27
C THR A 157 10.41 8.46 -7.33
N VAL A 158 9.51 7.47 -7.36
CA VAL A 158 8.05 7.67 -7.50
C VAL A 158 7.38 7.93 -6.14
N GLY A 159 7.90 7.33 -5.08
CA GLY A 159 7.32 7.42 -3.73
C GLY A 159 6.03 6.64 -3.56
N SER A 160 5.79 5.64 -4.41
CA SER A 160 4.58 4.81 -4.37
C SER A 160 4.90 3.36 -4.70
N SER A 161 4.71 2.48 -3.73
CA SER A 161 4.84 1.04 -3.94
C SER A 161 3.82 0.51 -4.96
N PHE A 162 2.59 1.02 -4.94
CA PHE A 162 1.54 0.61 -5.87
C PHE A 162 1.88 0.96 -7.32
N THR A 163 2.35 2.18 -7.56
CA THR A 163 2.77 2.62 -8.89
C THR A 163 3.97 1.80 -9.39
N THR A 164 4.95 1.54 -8.54
CA THR A 164 6.12 0.72 -8.88
C THR A 164 5.72 -0.69 -9.28
N ILE A 165 4.86 -1.34 -8.49
CA ILE A 165 4.37 -2.70 -8.76
C ILE A 165 3.57 -2.75 -10.06
N SER A 166 2.67 -1.79 -10.29
CA SER A 166 1.78 -1.77 -11.46
C SER A 166 2.47 -1.39 -12.77
N THR A 167 3.63 -0.80 -12.70
CA THR A 167 4.41 -0.39 -13.89
C THR A 167 5.56 -1.36 -14.16
N ILE A 168 6.69 -1.12 -13.53
CA ILE A 168 7.90 -1.92 -13.70
C ILE A 168 7.71 -3.34 -13.13
N GLY A 169 6.94 -3.50 -12.04
CA GLY A 169 6.70 -4.81 -11.43
C GLY A 169 6.04 -5.80 -12.38
N ILE A 170 5.03 -5.38 -13.14
CA ILE A 170 4.37 -6.25 -14.14
C ILE A 170 5.37 -6.68 -15.23
N ALA A 171 6.23 -5.77 -15.68
CA ALA A 171 7.26 -6.11 -16.68
C ALA A 171 8.24 -7.14 -16.13
N PHE A 172 8.72 -6.98 -14.87
CA PHE A 172 9.57 -7.97 -14.23
C PHE A 172 8.86 -9.32 -14.02
N LEU A 173 7.58 -9.31 -13.67
CA LEU A 173 6.81 -10.55 -13.57
C LEU A 173 6.80 -11.29 -14.92
N GLY A 174 6.52 -10.56 -16.00
CA GLY A 174 6.56 -11.12 -17.35
C GLY A 174 7.94 -11.68 -17.74
N ILE A 175 9.00 -10.91 -17.48
CA ILE A 175 10.38 -11.34 -17.71
C ILE A 175 10.70 -12.60 -16.90
N GLY A 176 10.38 -12.61 -15.60
CA GLY A 176 10.65 -13.73 -14.70
C GLY A 176 9.92 -15.01 -15.13
N HIS A 177 8.65 -14.89 -15.48
CA HIS A 177 7.84 -16.00 -15.99
C HIS A 177 8.48 -16.65 -17.25
N ILE A 178 8.93 -15.81 -18.17
CA ILE A 178 9.59 -16.24 -19.42
C ILE A 178 10.93 -16.90 -19.14
N LEU A 179 11.70 -16.36 -18.20
CA LEU A 179 12.98 -16.93 -17.76
C LEU A 179 12.81 -18.21 -16.92
N GLY A 180 11.57 -18.65 -16.67
CA GLY A 180 11.27 -19.87 -15.90
C GLY A 180 11.34 -19.69 -14.39
N PHE A 181 11.43 -18.44 -13.88
CA PHE A 181 11.31 -18.19 -12.45
C PHE A 181 9.87 -18.37 -11.97
N ASN A 182 9.74 -18.82 -10.74
CA ASN A 182 8.44 -18.89 -10.08
C ASN A 182 7.87 -17.47 -9.89
N ASP A 183 6.61 -17.26 -10.32
CA ASP A 183 5.92 -15.97 -10.25
C ASP A 183 5.85 -15.44 -8.81
N ALA A 184 5.76 -16.31 -7.82
CA ALA A 184 5.77 -15.94 -6.40
C ALA A 184 7.13 -15.37 -5.95
N MET A 185 8.24 -15.94 -6.42
CA MET A 185 9.59 -15.43 -6.14
C MET A 185 9.79 -14.06 -6.79
N THR A 186 9.40 -13.92 -8.07
CA THR A 186 9.48 -12.66 -8.80
C THR A 186 8.63 -11.59 -8.14
N THR A 187 7.38 -11.92 -7.78
CA THR A 187 6.49 -11.01 -7.07
C THR A 187 7.07 -10.61 -5.71
N GLY A 188 7.64 -11.56 -4.95
CA GLY A 188 8.31 -11.28 -3.68
C GLY A 188 9.45 -10.28 -3.81
N ALA A 189 10.29 -10.41 -4.86
CA ALA A 189 11.38 -9.48 -5.14
C ALA A 189 10.88 -8.09 -5.52
N VAL A 190 9.86 -8.02 -6.40
CA VAL A 190 9.21 -6.76 -6.81
C VAL A 190 8.58 -6.05 -5.62
N VAL A 191 7.80 -6.76 -4.80
CA VAL A 191 7.13 -6.22 -3.60
C VAL A 191 8.16 -5.71 -2.60
N SER A 192 9.19 -6.51 -2.31
CA SER A 192 10.27 -6.10 -1.42
C SER A 192 10.96 -4.82 -1.89
N GLY A 193 11.27 -4.72 -3.18
CA GLY A 193 11.90 -3.51 -3.75
C GLY A 193 10.97 -2.30 -3.71
N ALA A 194 9.72 -2.47 -4.11
CA ALA A 194 8.74 -1.39 -4.15
C ALA A 194 8.46 -0.80 -2.75
N PHE A 195 8.33 -1.65 -1.72
CA PHE A 195 8.08 -1.20 -0.35
C PHE A 195 9.34 -0.59 0.30
N LEU A 196 10.52 -1.15 0.06
CA LEU A 196 11.77 -0.51 0.49
C LEU A 196 11.94 0.87 -0.14
N GLY A 197 11.70 0.97 -1.45
CA GLY A 197 11.77 2.25 -2.16
C GLY A 197 10.78 3.26 -1.60
N ASN A 198 9.55 2.82 -1.32
CA ASN A 198 8.52 3.65 -0.70
C ASN A 198 8.95 4.17 0.70
N ASN A 199 9.53 3.33 1.55
CA ASN A 199 10.01 3.72 2.87
C ASN A 199 11.14 4.76 2.82
N CYS A 200 12.02 4.68 1.82
CA CYS A 200 13.14 5.59 1.63
C CYS A 200 12.79 6.86 0.85
N SER A 201 11.57 7.01 0.35
CA SER A 201 11.17 8.13 -0.50
C SER A 201 10.58 9.29 0.28
N PRO A 202 11.08 10.53 0.06
CA PRO A 202 10.44 11.73 0.62
C PRO A 202 9.09 12.05 -0.04
N LEU A 203 8.75 11.41 -1.16
CA LEU A 203 7.49 11.57 -1.87
C LEU A 203 6.41 10.61 -1.38
N SER A 204 6.78 9.60 -0.56
CA SER A 204 5.86 8.60 -0.05
C SER A 204 4.87 9.21 0.94
N ASP A 205 3.59 8.93 0.74
CA ASP A 205 2.49 9.35 1.62
C ASP A 205 2.56 8.67 2.99
N THR A 206 2.88 7.37 3.05
CA THR A 206 3.02 6.63 4.31
C THR A 206 4.24 7.07 5.11
N THR A 207 5.35 7.39 4.44
CA THR A 207 6.57 7.93 5.06
C THR A 207 6.31 9.32 5.66
N ASN A 208 5.63 10.19 4.90
CA ASN A 208 5.21 11.51 5.37
C ASN A 208 4.24 11.41 6.55
N LEU A 209 3.27 10.49 6.48
CA LEU A 209 2.31 10.26 7.54
C LEU A 209 2.99 9.80 8.84
N ALA A 210 3.89 8.82 8.76
CA ALA A 210 4.63 8.34 9.93
C ALA A 210 5.48 9.45 10.56
N ALA A 211 6.18 10.24 9.74
CA ALA A 211 6.96 11.38 10.19
C ALA A 211 6.08 12.44 10.86
N GLY A 212 4.91 12.76 10.25
CA GLY A 212 3.95 13.74 10.77
C GLY A 212 3.37 13.35 12.12
N ILE A 213 2.94 12.09 12.30
CA ILE A 213 2.42 11.59 13.58
C ILE A 213 3.47 11.66 14.68
N GLY A 214 4.70 11.28 14.39
CA GLY A 214 5.80 11.38 15.34
C GLY A 214 6.33 12.79 15.54
N GLU A 215 5.88 13.78 14.76
CA GLU A 215 6.40 15.15 14.75
C GLU A 215 7.92 15.18 14.54
N VAL A 216 8.40 14.37 13.61
CA VAL A 216 9.81 14.27 13.23
C VAL A 216 9.99 14.89 11.84
N ASN A 217 11.09 15.58 11.61
CA ASN A 217 11.41 16.05 10.27
C ASN A 217 11.51 14.85 9.30
N LEU A 218 10.92 14.98 8.11
CA LEU A 218 10.85 13.92 7.11
C LEU A 218 12.23 13.32 6.78
N PHE A 219 13.23 14.17 6.53
CA PHE A 219 14.58 13.69 6.20
C PHE A 219 15.29 13.03 7.39
N GLU A 220 14.98 13.47 8.62
CA GLU A 220 15.47 12.81 9.82
C GLU A 220 14.79 11.45 10.02
N HIS A 221 13.50 11.33 9.71
CA HIS A 221 12.79 10.06 9.70
C HIS A 221 13.44 9.10 8.69
N ILE A 222 13.60 9.51 7.42
CA ILE A 222 14.24 8.70 6.37
C ILE A 222 15.68 8.32 6.78
N ALA A 223 16.45 9.24 7.33
CA ALA A 223 17.77 8.93 7.87
C ALA A 223 17.73 7.92 9.03
N GLY A 224 16.65 7.93 9.81
CA GLY A 224 16.38 6.94 10.87
C GLY A 224 16.05 5.55 10.34
N MET A 225 15.38 5.45 9.18
CA MET A 225 15.02 4.18 8.54
C MET A 225 16.24 3.35 8.13
N ARG A 226 17.37 3.98 7.81
CA ARG A 226 18.61 3.27 7.42
C ARG A 226 19.06 2.19 8.41
N TYR A 227 18.72 2.30 9.69
CA TYR A 227 19.11 1.33 10.71
C TYR A 227 18.33 0.01 10.62
N THR A 228 17.17 0.00 9.97
CA THR A 228 16.35 -1.18 9.71
C THR A 228 16.33 -1.55 8.23
N ASP A 229 16.20 -0.57 7.35
CA ASP A 229 16.09 -0.77 5.91
C ASP A 229 17.40 -1.27 5.29
N LEU A 230 18.57 -0.74 5.71
CA LEU A 230 19.85 -1.16 5.14
C LEU A 230 20.20 -2.64 5.45
N PRO A 231 20.13 -3.11 6.71
CA PRO A 231 20.34 -4.54 6.97
C PRO A 231 19.25 -5.41 6.32
N ALA A 232 18.00 -4.99 6.29
CA ALA A 232 16.94 -5.71 5.59
C ALA A 232 17.22 -5.78 4.08
N PHE A 233 17.67 -4.68 3.46
CA PHE A 233 18.07 -4.63 2.06
C PHE A 233 19.21 -5.61 1.77
N LEU A 234 20.30 -5.55 2.55
CA LEU A 234 21.48 -6.40 2.31
C LEU A 234 21.16 -7.89 2.43
N ILE A 235 20.37 -8.27 3.44
CA ILE A 235 19.97 -9.66 3.63
C ILE A 235 18.98 -10.10 2.54
N SER A 236 18.01 -9.28 2.18
CA SER A 236 17.08 -9.57 1.07
C SER A 236 17.84 -9.73 -0.25
N MET A 237 18.80 -8.84 -0.53
CA MET A 237 19.65 -8.92 -1.72
C MET A 237 20.42 -10.24 -1.75
N LEU A 238 21.00 -10.63 -0.62
CA LEU A 238 21.72 -11.91 -0.50
C LEU A 238 20.80 -13.11 -0.79
N PHE A 239 19.59 -13.13 -0.22
CA PHE A 239 18.63 -14.19 -0.51
C PHE A 239 18.24 -14.24 -1.98
N TYR A 240 18.00 -13.09 -2.63
CA TYR A 240 17.67 -13.06 -4.06
C TYR A 240 18.85 -13.50 -4.95
N ILE A 241 20.10 -13.20 -4.57
CA ILE A 241 21.29 -13.73 -5.25
C ILE A 241 21.34 -15.25 -5.15
N PHE A 242 21.11 -15.83 -3.97
CA PHE A 242 21.09 -17.27 -3.79
C PHE A 242 19.95 -17.94 -4.57
N LEU A 243 18.73 -17.41 -4.50
CA LEU A 243 17.59 -17.95 -5.22
C LEU A 243 17.76 -17.83 -6.74
N GLY A 244 18.36 -16.74 -7.23
CA GLY A 244 18.65 -16.56 -8.65
C GLY A 244 19.72 -17.52 -9.19
N HIS A 245 20.62 -18.00 -8.31
CA HIS A 245 21.70 -18.92 -8.71
C HIS A 245 21.24 -20.37 -8.87
N SER A 246 20.22 -20.80 -8.11
CA SER A 246 19.73 -22.17 -8.13
C SER A 246 18.78 -22.49 -9.27
N SER A 247 18.41 -21.50 -10.06
CA SER A 247 17.35 -21.60 -11.06
C SER A 247 17.92 -21.40 -12.47
N HIS A 248 17.91 -22.45 -13.25
CA HIS A 248 17.82 -22.52 -14.70
C HIS A 248 19.03 -22.10 -15.56
N THR A 249 19.41 -23.03 -16.40
CA THR A 249 19.98 -22.72 -17.72
C THR A 249 18.85 -22.17 -18.58
N ALA A 250 18.73 -20.85 -18.68
CA ALA A 250 17.77 -20.24 -19.58
C ALA A 250 18.07 -20.67 -21.01
N ASP A 251 17.08 -21.20 -21.68
CA ASP A 251 17.15 -21.50 -23.10
C ASP A 251 17.21 -20.17 -23.87
N LEU A 252 18.40 -19.76 -24.26
CA LEU A 252 18.63 -18.53 -25.03
C LEU A 252 17.86 -18.51 -26.34
N GLN A 253 17.59 -19.69 -26.92
CA GLN A 253 16.83 -19.80 -28.15
C GLN A 253 15.35 -19.48 -27.90
N ALA A 254 14.77 -20.02 -26.82
CA ALA A 254 13.40 -19.72 -26.42
C ALA A 254 13.20 -18.21 -26.08
N ILE A 255 14.19 -17.57 -25.44
CA ILE A 255 14.14 -16.13 -25.19
C ILE A 255 14.17 -15.33 -26.48
N THR A 256 15.00 -15.73 -27.43
CA THR A 256 15.12 -15.05 -28.74
C THR A 256 13.82 -15.16 -29.55
N GLU A 257 13.23 -16.34 -29.61
CA GLU A 257 11.94 -16.57 -30.26
C GLU A 257 10.82 -15.73 -29.62
N MET A 258 10.83 -15.63 -28.30
CA MET A 258 9.83 -14.84 -27.57
C MET A 258 9.99 -13.34 -27.82
N ILE A 259 11.23 -12.82 -27.86
CA ILE A 259 11.50 -11.44 -28.26
C ILE A 259 11.00 -11.17 -29.68
N GLN A 260 11.19 -12.12 -30.61
CA GLN A 260 10.70 -11.99 -31.98
C GLN A 260 9.17 -11.98 -32.04
N ASN A 261 8.50 -12.87 -31.29
CA ASN A 261 7.03 -12.91 -31.19
C ASN A 261 6.47 -11.63 -30.57
N MET A 262 7.14 -11.07 -29.54
CA MET A 262 6.75 -9.77 -28.98
C MET A 262 6.93 -8.62 -29.97
N LYS A 263 8.03 -8.59 -30.74
CA LYS A 263 8.25 -7.57 -31.77
C LYS A 263 7.28 -7.68 -32.94
N ALA A 264 6.80 -8.89 -33.25
CA ALA A 264 5.78 -9.11 -34.28
C ALA A 264 4.37 -8.68 -33.82
N GLY A 265 4.04 -8.84 -32.53
CA GLY A 265 2.72 -8.54 -31.96
C GLY A 265 2.55 -7.15 -31.38
N PHE A 266 3.64 -6.46 -31.05
CA PHE A 266 3.60 -5.15 -30.38
C PHE A 266 4.56 -4.14 -31.01
N TRP A 267 4.21 -2.87 -30.89
CA TRP A 267 5.12 -1.79 -31.24
C TRP A 267 6.24 -1.68 -30.19
N ILE A 268 7.43 -2.16 -30.54
CA ILE A 268 8.62 -2.10 -29.68
C ILE A 268 9.52 -0.98 -30.20
N SER A 269 9.60 0.13 -29.44
CA SER A 269 10.35 1.31 -29.83
C SER A 269 10.73 2.13 -28.57
N PRO A 270 11.82 2.91 -28.58
CA PRO A 270 12.09 3.88 -27.51
C PRO A 270 10.96 4.89 -27.30
N TRP A 271 10.21 5.24 -28.33
CA TRP A 271 9.09 6.18 -28.26
C TRP A 271 7.94 5.67 -27.37
N THR A 272 7.75 4.37 -27.28
CA THR A 272 6.72 3.77 -26.42
C THR A 272 7.05 3.92 -24.93
N LEU A 273 8.26 4.35 -24.56
CA LEU A 273 8.64 4.65 -23.19
C LEU A 273 8.26 6.08 -22.75
N ILE A 274 7.74 6.93 -23.64
CA ILE A 274 7.30 8.29 -23.30
C ILE A 274 6.29 8.29 -22.14
N PRO A 275 5.25 7.42 -22.08
CA PRO A 275 4.32 7.38 -20.95
C PRO A 275 5.02 7.09 -19.61
N LEU A 276 6.06 6.25 -19.61
CA LEU A 276 6.89 5.97 -18.44
C LEU A 276 7.66 7.23 -18.00
N VAL A 277 8.27 7.96 -18.95
CA VAL A 277 8.99 9.22 -18.69
C VAL A 277 8.04 10.29 -18.14
N VAL A 278 6.83 10.41 -18.71
CA VAL A 278 5.81 11.35 -18.23
C VAL A 278 5.39 11.02 -16.80
N LEU A 279 5.16 9.75 -16.49
CA LEU A 279 4.79 9.30 -15.14
C LEU A 279 5.91 9.62 -14.13
N PHE A 280 7.16 9.28 -14.43
CA PHE A 280 8.29 9.57 -13.55
C PHE A 280 8.55 11.09 -13.43
N GLY A 281 8.41 11.83 -14.53
CA GLY A 281 8.51 13.29 -14.52
C GLY A 281 7.45 13.95 -13.62
N GLY A 282 6.22 13.42 -13.63
CA GLY A 282 5.16 13.83 -12.73
C GLY A 282 5.52 13.56 -11.26
N ALA A 283 6.01 12.36 -10.96
CA ALA A 283 6.43 11.99 -9.60
C ALA A 283 7.59 12.89 -9.10
N ILE A 284 8.63 13.10 -9.91
CA ILE A 284 9.76 13.98 -9.57
C ILE A 284 9.29 15.42 -9.31
N LYS A 285 8.30 15.91 -10.08
CA LYS A 285 7.68 17.22 -9.87
C LYS A 285 6.68 17.25 -8.72
N LYS A 286 6.54 16.17 -7.95
CA LYS A 286 5.61 16.05 -6.81
C LYS A 286 4.14 16.24 -7.18
N ILE A 287 3.75 15.91 -8.41
CA ILE A 287 2.35 15.91 -8.84
C ILE A 287 1.66 14.72 -8.14
N PRO A 288 0.46 14.91 -7.57
CA PRO A 288 -0.29 13.82 -6.92
C PRO A 288 -0.49 12.59 -7.83
N ALA A 289 -0.65 11.41 -7.22
CA ALA A 289 -0.73 10.13 -7.95
C ALA A 289 -1.85 10.11 -9.01
N ILE A 290 -3.05 10.60 -8.68
CA ILE A 290 -4.21 10.59 -9.59
C ILE A 290 -3.92 11.31 -10.91
N PRO A 291 -3.54 12.62 -10.95
CA PRO A 291 -3.23 13.28 -12.20
C PRO A 291 -2.00 12.69 -12.89
N THR A 292 -1.02 12.16 -12.16
CA THR A 292 0.16 11.50 -12.75
C THR A 292 -0.22 10.21 -13.48
N LEU A 293 -1.08 9.38 -12.90
CA LEU A 293 -1.60 8.17 -13.54
C LEU A 293 -2.46 8.50 -14.78
N LEU A 294 -3.32 9.51 -14.68
CA LEU A 294 -4.16 9.96 -15.80
C LEU A 294 -3.31 10.50 -16.96
N THR A 295 -2.29 11.32 -16.69
CA THR A 295 -1.42 11.83 -17.74
C THR A 295 -0.57 10.75 -18.38
N GLY A 296 -0.06 9.78 -17.60
CA GLY A 296 0.65 8.61 -18.11
C GLY A 296 -0.23 7.72 -19.00
N SER A 297 -1.49 7.51 -18.60
CA SER A 297 -2.46 6.75 -19.40
C SER A 297 -2.86 7.51 -20.67
N ALA A 298 -3.15 8.80 -20.58
CA ALA A 298 -3.51 9.64 -21.73
C ALA A 298 -2.38 9.68 -22.77
N THR A 299 -1.14 9.82 -22.32
CA THR A 299 0.04 9.79 -23.22
C THR A 299 0.15 8.45 -23.96
N ALA A 300 -0.08 7.34 -23.25
CA ALA A 300 -0.08 6.00 -23.87
C ALA A 300 -1.20 5.86 -24.92
N ILE A 301 -2.41 6.35 -24.63
CA ILE A 301 -3.54 6.32 -25.55
C ILE A 301 -3.25 7.14 -26.80
N VAL A 302 -2.69 8.35 -26.66
CA VAL A 302 -2.29 9.20 -27.79
C VAL A 302 -1.27 8.50 -28.67
N LEU A 303 -0.24 7.89 -28.08
CA LEU A 303 0.75 7.11 -28.83
C LEU A 303 0.14 5.91 -29.57
N ALA A 304 -0.80 5.22 -28.95
CA ALA A 304 -1.52 4.12 -29.59
C ALA A 304 -2.30 4.60 -30.82
N PHE A 305 -3.00 5.72 -30.74
CA PHE A 305 -3.71 6.32 -31.89
C PHE A 305 -2.78 6.78 -33.00
N ILE A 306 -1.59 7.29 -32.68
CA ILE A 306 -0.61 7.73 -33.67
C ILE A 306 -0.05 6.51 -34.44
N HIS A 307 0.15 5.38 -33.79
CA HIS A 307 0.79 4.22 -34.38
C HIS A 307 -0.17 3.25 -35.05
N GLN A 308 -1.35 3.04 -34.47
CA GLN A 308 -2.33 2.03 -34.95
C GLN A 308 -3.42 2.68 -35.83
N SER A 309 -3.25 2.61 -37.17
CA SER A 309 -4.30 3.00 -38.11
C SER A 309 -5.48 2.02 -38.01
N GLY A 310 -6.63 2.50 -37.60
CA GLY A 310 -7.84 1.67 -37.43
C GLY A 310 -8.30 1.50 -35.98
N LEU A 311 -7.54 2.04 -35.03
CA LEU A 311 -7.96 2.10 -33.64
C LEU A 311 -9.15 3.08 -33.50
N THR A 312 -10.26 2.61 -32.94
CA THR A 312 -11.46 3.43 -32.73
C THR A 312 -11.56 3.87 -31.26
N ILE A 313 -12.21 5.01 -31.00
CA ILE A 313 -12.47 5.48 -29.64
C ILE A 313 -13.23 4.42 -28.83
N GLN A 314 -14.21 3.75 -29.48
CA GLN A 314 -14.97 2.67 -28.83
C GLN A 314 -14.10 1.47 -28.48
N GLY A 315 -13.15 1.09 -29.38
CA GLY A 315 -12.18 0.02 -29.13
C GLY A 315 -11.29 0.33 -27.93
N VAL A 316 -10.75 1.57 -27.87
CA VAL A 316 -9.96 2.04 -26.72
C VAL A 316 -10.80 2.03 -25.44
N ALA A 317 -12.02 2.58 -25.46
CA ALA A 317 -12.91 2.58 -24.31
C ALA A 317 -13.19 1.15 -23.78
N ASN A 318 -13.39 0.20 -24.69
CA ASN A 318 -13.57 -1.21 -24.31
C ASN A 318 -12.31 -1.81 -23.68
N ILE A 319 -11.13 -1.53 -24.22
CA ILE A 319 -9.84 -1.96 -23.66
C ILE A 319 -9.63 -1.35 -22.26
N LEU A 320 -9.90 -0.07 -22.08
CA LEU A 320 -9.75 0.58 -20.77
C LEU A 320 -10.74 0.04 -19.73
N MET A 321 -11.94 -0.38 -20.18
CA MET A 321 -12.95 -0.97 -19.29
C MET A 321 -12.64 -2.43 -18.97
N ASN A 322 -12.41 -3.27 -19.97
CA ASN A 322 -12.35 -4.73 -19.83
C ASN A 322 -10.92 -5.29 -19.79
N GLY A 323 -9.91 -4.48 -20.13
CA GLY A 323 -8.51 -4.89 -20.24
C GLY A 323 -8.09 -5.15 -21.70
N TYR A 324 -6.79 -5.13 -21.90
CA TYR A 324 -6.18 -5.51 -23.17
C TYR A 324 -6.18 -7.04 -23.32
N VAL A 325 -6.49 -7.53 -24.51
CA VAL A 325 -6.40 -8.96 -24.85
C VAL A 325 -5.33 -9.12 -25.91
N ALA A 326 -4.21 -9.72 -25.54
CA ALA A 326 -3.09 -9.95 -26.44
C ALA A 326 -3.42 -11.09 -27.44
N GLN A 327 -3.03 -10.91 -28.69
CA GLN A 327 -3.22 -11.87 -29.77
C GLN A 327 -1.89 -12.04 -30.53
N THR A 328 -0.94 -12.72 -29.89
CA THR A 328 0.35 -13.10 -30.49
C THR A 328 0.35 -14.60 -30.83
N ALA A 329 1.37 -15.04 -31.55
CA ALA A 329 1.55 -16.47 -31.85
C ALA A 329 1.93 -17.30 -30.60
N ASP A 330 2.39 -16.65 -29.52
CA ASP A 330 2.83 -17.33 -28.29
C ASP A 330 1.75 -17.22 -27.19
N PRO A 331 1.17 -18.37 -26.77
CA PRO A 331 0.16 -18.39 -25.71
C PRO A 331 0.65 -17.80 -24.37
N LYS A 332 1.95 -17.95 -24.05
CA LYS A 332 2.53 -17.40 -22.80
C LYS A 332 2.54 -15.87 -22.81
N ILE A 333 2.90 -15.27 -23.97
CA ILE A 333 2.82 -13.81 -24.14
C ILE A 333 1.37 -13.35 -24.01
N ASN A 334 0.43 -14.08 -24.60
CA ASN A 334 -0.99 -13.74 -24.54
C ASN A 334 -1.51 -13.78 -23.11
N GLU A 335 -1.16 -14.79 -22.32
CA GLU A 335 -1.54 -14.88 -20.92
C GLU A 335 -0.96 -13.72 -20.08
N LEU A 336 0.31 -13.39 -20.29
CA LEU A 336 1.01 -12.33 -19.57
C LEU A 336 0.49 -10.94 -19.89
N LEU A 337 0.17 -10.67 -21.16
CA LEU A 337 -0.20 -9.34 -21.65
C LEU A 337 -1.71 -9.15 -21.83
N SER A 338 -2.55 -10.15 -21.51
CA SER A 338 -4.01 -9.99 -21.42
C SER A 338 -4.39 -9.52 -20.01
N ARG A 339 -4.18 -8.24 -19.72
CA ARG A 339 -4.32 -7.65 -18.38
C ARG A 339 -4.83 -6.21 -18.41
N GLY A 340 -5.07 -5.68 -17.21
CA GLY A 340 -5.50 -4.30 -16.99
C GLY A 340 -7.02 -4.14 -17.11
N GLY A 341 -7.45 -2.89 -17.30
CA GLY A 341 -8.86 -2.52 -17.35
C GLY A 341 -9.50 -2.29 -15.96
N ILE A 342 -10.51 -1.45 -15.93
CA ILE A 342 -11.25 -1.11 -14.71
C ILE A 342 -11.86 -2.37 -14.08
N MET A 343 -12.45 -3.25 -14.91
CA MET A 343 -13.12 -4.47 -14.44
C MET A 343 -12.19 -5.41 -13.69
N SER A 344 -10.92 -5.51 -14.09
CA SER A 344 -9.95 -6.36 -13.40
C SER A 344 -9.65 -5.88 -11.97
N MET A 345 -9.78 -4.57 -11.71
CA MET A 345 -9.54 -3.96 -10.42
C MET A 345 -10.77 -3.91 -9.52
N LEU A 346 -11.98 -4.09 -10.04
CA LEU A 346 -13.21 -4.05 -9.26
C LEU A 346 -13.28 -5.16 -8.20
N SER A 347 -12.77 -6.34 -8.49
CA SER A 347 -12.67 -7.42 -7.49
C SER A 347 -11.82 -7.01 -6.30
N SER A 348 -10.66 -6.39 -6.54
CA SER A 348 -9.79 -5.88 -5.47
C SER A 348 -10.44 -4.71 -4.73
N ALA A 349 -11.07 -3.79 -5.44
CA ALA A 349 -11.77 -2.64 -4.84
C ALA A 349 -12.92 -3.08 -3.92
N SER A 350 -13.72 -4.07 -4.33
CA SER A 350 -14.80 -4.61 -3.51
C SER A 350 -14.29 -5.31 -2.25
N LEU A 351 -13.17 -6.03 -2.34
CA LEU A 351 -12.54 -6.67 -1.19
C LEU A 351 -12.05 -5.63 -0.17
N ILE A 352 -11.44 -4.55 -0.65
CA ILE A 352 -10.99 -3.44 0.20
C ILE A 352 -12.17 -2.78 0.91
N LEU A 353 -13.28 -2.52 0.21
CA LEU A 353 -14.48 -1.96 0.82
C LEU A 353 -15.00 -2.84 1.95
N LEU A 354 -15.08 -4.16 1.75
CA LEU A 354 -15.53 -5.10 2.77
C LEU A 354 -14.57 -5.14 3.97
N ALA A 355 -13.26 -5.18 3.72
CA ALA A 355 -12.25 -5.21 4.78
C ALA A 355 -12.28 -3.92 5.61
N LEU A 356 -12.38 -2.76 4.96
CA LEU A 356 -12.48 -1.46 5.63
C LEU A 356 -13.79 -1.30 6.41
N ALA A 357 -14.91 -1.82 5.91
CA ALA A 357 -16.17 -1.85 6.62
C ALA A 357 -16.06 -2.70 7.89
N LEU A 358 -15.44 -3.89 7.81
CA LEU A 358 -15.15 -4.75 8.95
C LEU A 358 -14.28 -4.01 9.99
N GLY A 359 -13.16 -3.41 9.54
CA GLY A 359 -12.24 -2.64 10.38
C GLY A 359 -12.92 -1.46 11.06
N GLY A 360 -13.77 -0.73 10.34
CA GLY A 360 -14.54 0.40 10.85
C GLY A 360 -15.48 0.01 11.99
N LEU A 361 -16.11 -1.17 11.91
CA LEU A 361 -16.93 -1.70 13.00
C LEU A 361 -16.10 -2.08 14.23
N LEU A 362 -14.93 -2.67 14.04
CA LEU A 362 -14.02 -3.02 15.13
C LEU A 362 -13.54 -1.79 15.91
N ILE A 363 -13.27 -0.70 15.20
CA ILE A 363 -12.94 0.61 15.79
C ILE A 363 -14.17 1.20 16.48
N LYS A 364 -15.33 1.21 15.82
CA LYS A 364 -16.57 1.76 16.39
C LYS A 364 -16.99 1.06 17.68
N TYR A 365 -16.76 -0.25 17.78
CA TYR A 365 -17.02 -1.04 18.98
C TYR A 365 -15.91 -0.92 20.02
N THR A 366 -14.88 -0.11 19.79
CA THR A 366 -13.73 0.10 20.69
C THR A 366 -12.90 -1.18 20.97
N ILE A 367 -13.05 -2.23 20.14
CA ILE A 367 -12.35 -3.51 20.31
C ILE A 367 -10.85 -3.31 20.14
N VAL A 368 -10.44 -2.62 19.07
CA VAL A 368 -9.02 -2.34 18.77
C VAL A 368 -8.43 -1.41 19.83
N GLU A 369 -9.11 -0.32 20.17
CA GLU A 369 -8.66 0.65 21.17
C GLU A 369 -8.45 0.02 22.55
N THR A 370 -9.36 -0.85 22.97
CA THR A 370 -9.26 -1.53 24.29
C THR A 370 -7.99 -2.38 24.38
N ILE A 371 -7.65 -3.11 23.31
CA ILE A 371 -6.45 -3.96 23.28
C ILE A 371 -5.18 -3.10 23.27
N VAL A 372 -5.16 -2.06 22.43
CA VAL A 372 -3.99 -1.19 22.29
C VAL A 372 -3.73 -0.39 23.58
N GLN A 373 -4.79 0.06 24.27
CA GLN A 373 -4.67 0.76 25.56
C GLN A 373 -4.10 -0.14 26.66
N GLU A 374 -4.54 -1.38 26.76
CA GLU A 374 -4.04 -2.33 27.77
C GLU A 374 -2.56 -2.65 27.56
N LEU A 375 -2.13 -2.74 26.30
CA LEU A 375 -0.70 -2.94 25.99
C LEU A 375 0.14 -1.76 26.48
N ARG A 376 -0.41 -0.54 26.49
CA ARG A 376 0.29 0.67 26.93
C ARG A 376 0.71 0.63 28.40
N GLU A 377 -0.07 -0.02 29.27
CA GLU A 377 0.20 -0.05 30.72
C GLU A 377 1.42 -0.91 31.11
N LYS A 378 1.93 -1.76 30.18
CA LYS A 378 3.02 -2.71 30.44
C LYS A 378 4.39 -2.27 29.89
N MET A 379 4.59 -0.96 29.64
CA MET A 379 5.73 -0.46 28.85
C MET A 379 6.83 0.21 29.69
N ASP A 380 7.49 -0.56 30.53
CA ASP A 380 8.55 -0.05 31.41
C ASP A 380 9.93 0.08 30.72
N ARG A 381 10.13 -0.58 29.56
CA ARG A 381 11.42 -0.66 28.87
C ARG A 381 11.32 -0.28 27.40
N PRO A 382 12.38 0.32 26.79
CA PRO A 382 12.44 0.66 25.38
C PRO A 382 12.06 -0.48 24.43
N SER A 383 12.56 -1.71 24.68
CA SER A 383 12.24 -2.87 23.84
C SER A 383 10.77 -3.25 23.89
N ARG A 384 10.14 -3.18 25.07
CA ARG A 384 8.71 -3.46 25.21
C ARG A 384 7.88 -2.40 24.48
N LEU A 385 8.24 -1.14 24.62
CA LEU A 385 7.54 -0.03 23.97
C LEU A 385 7.58 -0.18 22.44
N ILE A 386 8.77 -0.40 21.86
CA ILE A 386 8.93 -0.61 20.43
C ILE A 386 8.22 -1.90 19.98
N GLY A 387 8.40 -3.00 20.72
CA GLY A 387 7.80 -4.30 20.40
C GLY A 387 6.26 -4.26 20.43
N PHE A 388 5.65 -3.65 21.44
CA PHE A 388 4.19 -3.53 21.52
C PHE A 388 3.63 -2.55 20.49
N THR A 389 4.36 -1.48 20.17
CA THR A 389 3.97 -0.58 19.07
C THR A 389 3.97 -1.34 17.73
N ALA A 390 5.05 -2.10 17.44
CA ALA A 390 5.14 -2.94 16.25
C ALA A 390 4.02 -3.99 16.19
N LEU A 391 3.79 -4.69 17.30
CA LEU A 391 2.71 -5.69 17.40
C LEU A 391 1.33 -5.07 17.18
N SER A 392 1.10 -3.86 17.69
CA SER A 392 -0.15 -3.12 17.47
C SER A 392 -0.33 -2.74 16.00
N CYS A 393 0.73 -2.27 15.32
CA CYS A 393 0.71 -1.99 13.89
C CYS A 393 0.38 -3.25 13.07
N ILE A 394 1.07 -4.37 13.36
CA ILE A 394 0.82 -5.67 12.70
C ILE A 394 -0.60 -6.15 12.98
N GLY A 395 -1.04 -6.07 14.24
CA GLY A 395 -2.39 -6.45 14.64
C GLY A 395 -3.47 -5.66 13.90
N ILE A 396 -3.31 -4.33 13.77
CA ILE A 396 -4.26 -3.49 13.04
C ILE A 396 -4.24 -3.83 11.54
N ASN A 397 -3.08 -4.10 10.95
CA ASN A 397 -2.99 -4.58 9.57
C ASN A 397 -3.77 -5.89 9.37
N LEU A 398 -3.63 -6.84 10.27
CA LEU A 398 -4.35 -8.13 10.20
C LEU A 398 -5.87 -7.96 10.40
N ILE A 399 -6.28 -7.02 11.25
CA ILE A 399 -7.67 -6.86 11.67
C ILE A 399 -8.43 -5.93 10.72
N VAL A 400 -7.82 -4.77 10.40
CA VAL A 400 -8.46 -3.71 9.60
C VAL A 400 -8.04 -3.81 8.13
N GLY A 401 -6.85 -4.33 7.85
CA GLY A 401 -6.32 -4.48 6.50
C GLY A 401 -5.87 -3.18 5.83
N GLU A 402 -5.73 -2.07 6.61
CA GLU A 402 -5.47 -0.75 6.04
C GLU A 402 -4.19 -0.14 6.64
N GLN A 403 -3.26 0.27 5.78
CA GLN A 403 -1.93 0.73 6.19
C GLN A 403 -1.94 2.08 6.92
N TYR A 404 -2.80 3.03 6.54
CA TYR A 404 -2.84 4.35 7.21
C TYR A 404 -3.34 4.22 8.64
N LEU A 405 -4.37 3.41 8.88
CA LEU A 405 -4.89 3.16 10.23
C LEU A 405 -3.89 2.40 11.08
N SER A 406 -3.09 1.50 10.50
CA SER A 406 -2.03 0.79 11.20
C SER A 406 -0.83 1.69 11.57
N ILE A 407 -0.72 2.86 10.97
CA ILE A 407 0.23 3.92 11.33
C ILE A 407 -0.40 4.89 12.34
N ILE A 408 -1.61 5.39 12.06
CA ILE A 408 -2.26 6.46 12.85
C ILE A 408 -2.60 5.98 14.25
N LEU A 409 -3.33 4.86 14.38
CA LEU A 409 -3.85 4.44 15.68
C LEU A 409 -2.74 4.08 16.69
N PRO A 410 -1.71 3.27 16.34
CA PRO A 410 -0.60 3.04 17.27
C PRO A 410 0.23 4.31 17.49
N GLY A 411 0.43 5.10 16.44
CA GLY A 411 1.20 6.33 16.52
C GLY A 411 0.63 7.28 17.56
N GLU A 412 -0.65 7.63 17.47
CA GLU A 412 -1.34 8.49 18.44
C GLU A 412 -1.39 7.88 19.83
N THR A 413 -1.58 6.57 19.94
CA THR A 413 -1.67 5.88 21.24
C THR A 413 -0.34 5.88 21.99
N PHE A 414 0.76 5.57 21.29
CA PHE A 414 2.06 5.36 21.94
C PHE A 414 2.97 6.59 21.94
N LYS A 415 2.68 7.64 21.18
CA LYS A 415 3.47 8.87 21.10
C LYS A 415 3.87 9.43 22.47
N ARG A 416 2.90 9.60 23.38
CA ARG A 416 3.17 10.07 24.75
C ARG A 416 4.07 9.12 25.55
N SER A 417 3.96 7.81 25.31
CA SER A 417 4.81 6.82 25.99
C SER A 417 6.26 6.91 25.52
N PHE A 418 6.51 7.18 24.22
CA PHE A 418 7.85 7.45 23.69
C PHE A 418 8.44 8.73 24.30
N GLU A 419 7.67 9.82 24.40
CA GLU A 419 8.09 11.07 25.04
C GLU A 419 8.46 10.87 26.52
N GLN A 420 7.60 10.18 27.27
CA GLN A 420 7.82 9.89 28.70
C GLN A 420 9.01 8.97 28.96
N SER A 421 9.30 8.05 28.03
CA SER A 421 10.45 7.14 28.14
C SER A 421 11.79 7.79 27.79
N GLY A 422 11.78 9.03 27.27
CA GLY A 422 12.97 9.72 26.78
C GLY A 422 13.60 9.06 25.54
N LEU A 423 12.83 8.27 24.80
CA LEU A 423 13.26 7.74 23.52
C LEU A 423 13.09 8.77 22.41
N ASP A 424 14.05 8.82 21.50
CA ASP A 424 13.94 9.65 20.29
C ASP A 424 12.69 9.24 19.50
N LYS A 425 11.89 10.22 19.10
CA LYS A 425 10.67 10.04 18.30
C LYS A 425 10.91 9.29 16.98
N LYS A 426 12.15 9.29 16.47
CA LYS A 426 12.56 8.50 15.30
C LYS A 426 12.32 7.01 15.47
N TYR A 427 12.40 6.47 16.68
CA TYR A 427 12.08 5.05 16.93
C TYR A 427 10.59 4.77 16.77
N LEU A 428 9.71 5.70 17.16
CA LEU A 428 8.28 5.59 16.91
C LEU A 428 8.02 5.61 15.41
N THR A 429 8.46 6.65 14.70
CA THR A 429 8.15 6.82 13.27
C THR A 429 8.67 5.67 12.43
N ARG A 430 9.86 5.14 12.74
CA ARG A 430 10.41 3.95 12.12
C ARG A 430 9.54 2.72 12.38
N THR A 431 9.10 2.50 13.62
CA THR A 431 8.23 1.37 13.96
C THR A 431 6.91 1.44 13.19
N LEU A 432 6.34 2.64 13.06
CA LEU A 432 5.11 2.86 12.29
C LEU A 432 5.28 2.55 10.80
N ALA A 433 6.41 2.91 10.20
CA ALA A 433 6.70 2.63 8.79
C ALA A 433 6.95 1.12 8.57
N ASP A 434 7.87 0.52 9.35
CA ASP A 434 8.28 -0.88 9.17
C ASP A 434 7.17 -1.88 9.49
N ALA A 435 6.46 -1.69 10.60
CA ALA A 435 5.42 -2.61 11.05
C ALA A 435 4.00 -2.20 10.62
N GLY A 436 3.78 -0.92 10.31
CA GLY A 436 2.49 -0.40 9.86
C GLY A 436 2.36 -0.44 8.34
N ALA A 437 3.16 0.32 7.61
CA ALA A 437 3.05 0.42 6.15
C ALA A 437 3.52 -0.86 5.46
N THR A 438 4.74 -1.33 5.76
CA THR A 438 5.39 -2.42 5.02
C THR A 438 4.68 -3.76 5.19
N VAL A 439 4.24 -4.09 6.40
CA VAL A 439 3.55 -5.37 6.70
C VAL A 439 2.19 -5.50 6.00
N ASN A 440 1.55 -4.39 5.62
CA ASN A 440 0.27 -4.44 4.90
C ASN A 440 0.35 -5.24 3.59
N SER A 441 1.53 -5.26 2.95
CA SER A 441 1.78 -6.06 1.75
C SER A 441 1.72 -7.57 1.98
N LEU A 442 1.88 -8.03 3.20
CA LEU A 442 1.87 -9.45 3.56
C LEU A 442 0.47 -9.95 3.96
N VAL A 443 -0.49 -9.05 4.13
CA VAL A 443 -1.86 -9.40 4.56
C VAL A 443 -2.73 -9.69 3.35
N PRO A 444 -3.25 -10.93 3.18
CA PRO A 444 -4.00 -11.32 1.97
C PRO A 444 -5.26 -10.50 1.71
N TRP A 445 -5.92 -10.02 2.74
CA TRP A 445 -7.12 -9.19 2.68
C TRP A 445 -6.83 -7.70 2.92
N GLY A 446 -5.56 -7.35 3.15
CA GLY A 446 -5.14 -5.96 3.28
C GLY A 446 -5.18 -5.22 1.94
N VAL A 447 -5.26 -3.90 2.01
CA VAL A 447 -5.29 -3.03 0.82
C VAL A 447 -4.12 -3.34 -0.11
N SER A 448 -2.90 -3.44 0.43
CA SER A 448 -1.70 -3.71 -0.38
C SER A 448 -1.67 -5.15 -0.90
N GLY A 449 -1.97 -6.15 -0.05
CA GLY A 449 -1.98 -7.57 -0.48
C GLY A 449 -3.01 -7.84 -1.57
N THR A 450 -4.21 -7.25 -1.43
CA THR A 450 -5.29 -7.33 -2.43
C THR A 450 -4.90 -6.63 -3.74
N PHE A 451 -4.25 -5.46 -3.65
CA PHE A 451 -3.73 -4.74 -4.81
C PHE A 451 -2.70 -5.59 -5.58
N ILE A 452 -1.74 -6.16 -4.86
CA ILE A 452 -0.69 -7.00 -5.47
C ILE A 452 -1.33 -8.21 -6.16
N MET A 453 -2.28 -8.88 -5.50
CA MET A 453 -3.02 -10.00 -6.11
C MET A 453 -3.79 -9.56 -7.37
N GLY A 454 -4.45 -8.41 -7.35
CA GLY A 454 -5.17 -7.86 -8.50
C GLY A 454 -4.25 -7.56 -9.68
N THR A 455 -3.07 -7.02 -9.39
CA THR A 455 -2.11 -6.52 -10.38
C THR A 455 -1.19 -7.63 -10.91
N MET A 456 -0.59 -8.42 -10.00
CA MET A 456 0.41 -9.45 -10.32
C MET A 456 -0.22 -10.83 -10.56
N LYS A 457 -1.48 -11.04 -10.15
CA LYS A 457 -2.19 -12.33 -10.20
C LYS A 457 -1.55 -13.42 -9.32
N VAL A 458 -0.77 -13.01 -8.32
CA VAL A 458 -0.13 -13.87 -7.32
C VAL A 458 -0.69 -13.52 -5.95
N SER A 459 -1.18 -14.51 -5.21
CA SER A 459 -1.77 -14.29 -3.89
C SER A 459 -0.70 -13.94 -2.83
N ALA A 460 -1.09 -13.20 -1.79
CA ALA A 460 -0.17 -12.83 -0.72
C ALA A 460 0.45 -14.07 -0.04
N LEU A 461 -0.30 -15.15 0.13
CA LEU A 461 0.20 -16.39 0.72
C LEU A 461 1.29 -17.06 -0.13
N GLN A 462 1.25 -16.89 -1.45
CA GLN A 462 2.25 -17.45 -2.36
C GLN A 462 3.56 -16.66 -2.34
N TYR A 463 3.52 -15.32 -2.41
CA TYR A 463 4.73 -14.51 -2.46
C TYR A 463 5.29 -14.15 -1.07
N LEU A 464 4.52 -14.30 0.01
CA LEU A 464 4.94 -14.00 1.38
C LEU A 464 6.31 -14.64 1.73
N PRO A 465 6.58 -15.93 1.46
CA PRO A 465 7.87 -16.52 1.79
C PRO A 465 9.06 -15.88 1.08
N PHE A 466 8.81 -15.15 0.01
CA PHE A 466 9.81 -14.49 -0.84
C PHE A 466 9.84 -12.97 -0.69
N ALA A 467 8.93 -12.38 0.08
CA ALA A 467 8.89 -10.94 0.34
C ALA A 467 9.85 -10.55 1.49
N PHE A 468 11.14 -10.84 1.30
CA PHE A 468 12.15 -10.79 2.37
C PHE A 468 12.23 -9.43 3.06
N PHE A 469 12.23 -8.33 2.31
CA PHE A 469 12.29 -7.00 2.92
C PHE A 469 11.08 -6.74 3.83
N ALA A 470 9.88 -7.06 3.35
CA ALA A 470 8.66 -6.82 4.12
C ALA A 470 8.59 -7.63 5.43
N ILE A 471 9.25 -8.79 5.46
CA ILE A 471 9.38 -9.63 6.67
C ILE A 471 10.49 -9.09 7.58
N LEU A 472 11.64 -8.74 7.00
CA LEU A 472 12.84 -8.38 7.76
C LEU A 472 12.75 -7.00 8.40
N ALA A 473 12.10 -6.01 7.76
CA ALA A 473 11.99 -4.65 8.27
C ALA A 473 11.38 -4.58 9.69
N PRO A 474 10.19 -5.15 9.96
CA PRO A 474 9.63 -5.17 11.31
C PRO A 474 10.48 -5.98 12.30
N ILE A 475 11.14 -7.07 11.85
CA ILE A 475 12.04 -7.85 12.69
C ILE A 475 13.23 -7.01 13.13
N PHE A 476 13.89 -6.28 12.23
CA PHE A 476 15.00 -5.39 12.59
C PHE A 476 14.56 -4.23 13.50
N THR A 477 13.36 -3.72 13.32
CA THR A 477 12.78 -2.72 14.23
C THR A 477 12.66 -3.28 15.65
N ILE A 478 12.13 -4.49 15.82
CA ILE A 478 11.99 -5.14 17.12
C ILE A 478 13.38 -5.43 17.72
N ILE A 479 14.30 -6.01 16.95
CA ILE A 479 15.69 -6.28 17.39
C ILE A 479 16.38 -4.98 17.82
N GLY A 480 16.21 -3.88 17.06
CA GLY A 480 16.72 -2.57 17.42
C GLY A 480 16.27 -2.08 18.79
N GLY A 481 15.02 -2.39 19.17
CA GLY A 481 14.49 -2.12 20.49
C GLY A 481 15.23 -2.87 21.62
N PHE A 482 15.60 -4.12 21.39
CA PHE A 482 16.38 -4.90 22.36
C PHE A 482 17.82 -4.37 22.52
N LEU A 483 18.45 -3.95 21.42
CA LEU A 483 19.81 -3.39 21.46
C LEU A 483 19.86 -2.07 22.26
N LEU A 484 18.78 -1.29 22.24
CA LEU A 484 18.68 -0.04 23.02
C LEU A 484 18.62 -0.31 24.53
N ASN A 485 17.94 -1.36 24.99
CA ASN A 485 17.93 -1.73 26.38
C ASN A 485 19.36 -1.99 26.91
N HIS A 486 20.13 -2.77 26.15
CA HIS A 486 21.51 -3.10 26.53
C HIS A 486 22.43 -1.87 26.66
N LYS A 487 22.21 -0.86 25.79
CA LYS A 487 22.96 0.40 25.89
C LYS A 487 22.57 1.21 27.14
N LYS A 488 21.29 1.30 27.49
CA LYS A 488 20.82 1.99 28.70
C LYS A 488 21.31 1.31 29.98
N GLU A 489 21.24 -0.02 30.07
CA GLU A 489 21.73 -0.78 31.21
C GLU A 489 23.25 -0.64 31.41
N LYS A 490 24.05 -0.68 30.32
CA LYS A 490 25.48 -0.41 30.39
C LYS A 490 25.83 1.03 30.82
N SER A 491 25.04 2.02 30.39
CA SER A 491 25.22 3.41 30.80
C SER A 491 24.90 3.62 32.28
N GLN A 492 23.82 3.04 32.80
CA GLN A 492 23.43 3.10 34.20
C GLN A 492 24.42 2.37 35.13
N ASN A 493 24.95 1.21 34.68
CA ASN A 493 25.98 0.51 35.46
C ASN A 493 27.33 1.27 35.50
N ARG A 494 27.69 1.98 34.40
CA ARG A 494 28.88 2.84 34.40
C ARG A 494 28.72 4.10 35.27
N SER A 495 27.51 4.65 35.37
CA SER A 495 27.24 5.79 36.28
C SER A 495 27.16 5.41 37.77
N LYS A 496 26.88 4.14 38.08
CA LYS A 496 26.92 3.64 39.48
C LYS A 496 28.30 3.20 39.93
N LEU A 497 29.25 3.06 39.00
CA LEU A 497 30.65 2.72 39.28
C LEU A 497 31.59 3.94 39.29
N ARG A 498 31.08 5.13 39.02
CA ARG A 498 31.68 6.43 39.24
C ARG A 498 31.04 7.15 40.42
#